data_6617599ca6f36b8e5df42abfb9af87a3
#
_entry.id   6617599ca6f36b8e5df42abfb9af87a3
#
_cell.length_a   1.000
_cell.length_b   1.000
_cell.length_c   1.000
_cell.angle_alpha   90.00
_cell.angle_beta   90.00
_cell.angle_gamma   90.00
#
_symmetry.space_group_name_H-M   'P 1'
#
loop_
_entity.id
_entity.type
_entity.pdbx_description
1 polymer ?
#
loop_
_entity_poly.entity_id
_entity_poly.type
_entity_poly.pdbx_seq_one_letter_code
_entity_poly.pdbx_strand_id
1 'polypeptide(L)'
;ELAARLANGLAVRVAVDNNHAASAGVPCADLGADWASCATGRLILQNRGHSPLTDGGWKLYLHSIRRLLRIDRPGFTLRHLTGDLYELTPQPGTVRLAQGERIELPFVAEYWLRRYSDVIPRPYVVVDGAAPAVLRYDDTDDELRYVETLPADAQNNSPGNAPPAAAQPVANRALPSVKRQRALPGALD
;
A
#
# COMPACT_ATOMS: atom_id res chain seq x y z
N GLU A 1 20.87 -8.97 -12.10
CA GLU A 1 20.25 -8.32 -13.28
C GLU A 1 18.73 -8.11 -13.08
N LEU A 2 17.95 -9.15 -12.72
CA LEU A 2 16.49 -9.04 -12.52
C LEU A 2 16.15 -8.09 -11.37
N ALA A 3 16.83 -8.16 -10.22
CA ALA A 3 16.57 -7.27 -9.08
C ALA A 3 16.74 -5.79 -9.46
N ALA A 4 17.77 -5.43 -10.22
CA ALA A 4 17.97 -4.07 -10.67
C ALA A 4 16.89 -3.62 -11.67
N ARG A 5 16.46 -4.50 -12.57
CA ARG A 5 15.35 -4.19 -13.49
C ARG A 5 14.04 -3.96 -12.74
N LEU A 6 13.75 -4.79 -11.74
CA LEU A 6 12.57 -4.62 -10.90
C LEU A 6 12.66 -3.31 -10.10
N ALA A 7 13.77 -3.05 -9.42
CA ALA A 7 13.95 -1.84 -8.63
C ALA A 7 13.77 -0.55 -9.46
N ASN A 8 14.28 -0.55 -10.70
CA ASN A 8 14.24 0.62 -11.57
C ASN A 8 12.97 0.70 -12.44
N GLY A 9 12.29 -0.42 -12.64
CA GLY A 9 11.19 -0.51 -13.59
C GLY A 9 9.83 -0.80 -12.98
N LEU A 10 9.76 -1.53 -11.88
CA LEU A 10 8.47 -1.85 -11.26
C LEU A 10 8.04 -0.73 -10.33
N ALA A 11 6.96 -0.06 -10.69
CA ALA A 11 6.30 0.89 -9.82
C ALA A 11 5.10 0.24 -9.13
N VAL A 12 4.90 0.60 -7.87
CA VAL A 12 3.79 0.10 -7.04
C VAL A 12 2.94 1.28 -6.59
N ARG A 13 1.64 1.12 -6.67
CA ARG A 13 0.67 2.12 -6.21
C ARG A 13 -0.50 1.44 -5.52
N VAL A 14 -1.09 2.12 -4.55
CA VAL A 14 -2.35 1.72 -3.91
C VAL A 14 -3.45 2.66 -4.36
N ALA A 15 -4.62 2.09 -4.68
CA ALA A 15 -5.86 2.82 -4.81
C ALA A 15 -6.86 2.27 -3.79
N VAL A 16 -7.55 3.15 -3.09
CA VAL A 16 -8.64 2.77 -2.18
C VAL A 16 -9.95 2.94 -2.93
N ASP A 17 -10.74 1.89 -2.97
CA ASP A 17 -12.01 1.89 -3.72
C ASP A 17 -13.20 2.16 -2.81
N ASN A 18 -13.27 1.53 -1.63
CA ASN A 18 -14.38 1.69 -0.70
C ASN A 18 -13.95 1.39 0.74
N ASN A 19 -14.15 2.35 1.64
CA ASN A 19 -13.88 2.18 3.07
C ASN A 19 -15.05 1.59 3.86
N HIS A 20 -16.20 1.37 3.21
CA HIS A 20 -17.40 0.76 3.79
C HIS A 20 -17.82 -0.47 2.98
N ALA A 21 -16.88 -1.37 2.75
CA ALA A 21 -17.07 -2.50 1.88
C ALA A 21 -18.18 -3.46 2.32
N ALA A 22 -18.41 -3.59 3.63
CA ALA A 22 -19.52 -4.36 4.17
C ALA A 22 -20.88 -3.86 3.66
N SER A 23 -21.08 -2.54 3.58
CA SER A 23 -22.31 -1.94 3.05
C SER A 23 -22.49 -2.18 1.55
N ALA A 24 -21.40 -2.49 0.85
CA ALA A 24 -21.40 -2.87 -0.57
C ALA A 24 -21.48 -4.39 -0.78
N GLY A 25 -21.77 -5.16 0.27
CA GLY A 25 -21.97 -6.60 0.20
C GLY A 25 -20.70 -7.44 0.31
N VAL A 26 -19.55 -6.86 0.68
CA VAL A 26 -18.35 -7.64 0.97
C VAL A 26 -18.53 -8.34 2.32
N PRO A 27 -18.32 -9.67 2.40
CA PRO A 27 -18.53 -10.45 3.62
C PRO A 27 -17.35 -10.26 4.60
N CYS A 28 -17.19 -9.06 5.13
CA CYS A 28 -16.04 -8.69 5.98
C CYS A 28 -15.90 -9.61 7.20
N ALA A 29 -17.01 -10.01 7.82
CA ALA A 29 -17.00 -10.91 8.97
C ALA A 29 -16.47 -12.30 8.59
N ASP A 30 -16.89 -12.84 7.46
CA ASP A 30 -16.47 -14.16 6.98
C ASP A 30 -14.98 -14.18 6.58
N LEU A 31 -14.45 -13.02 6.22
CA LEU A 31 -13.03 -12.82 5.95
C LEU A 31 -12.20 -12.66 7.23
N GLY A 32 -12.85 -12.67 8.40
CA GLY A 32 -12.19 -12.54 9.68
C GLY A 32 -11.86 -11.10 10.08
N ALA A 33 -12.56 -10.12 9.48
CA ALA A 33 -12.42 -8.73 9.90
C ALA A 33 -13.07 -8.52 11.28
N ASP A 34 -12.33 -7.90 12.20
CA ASP A 34 -12.89 -7.47 13.47
C ASP A 34 -14.01 -6.45 13.21
N TRP A 35 -15.06 -6.49 14.03
CA TRP A 35 -16.23 -5.61 13.92
C TRP A 35 -16.97 -5.69 12.57
N ALA A 36 -16.73 -6.75 11.81
CA ALA A 36 -17.28 -6.93 10.46
C ALA A 36 -17.05 -5.72 9.55
N SER A 37 -15.94 -5.00 9.75
CA SER A 37 -15.58 -3.79 9.02
C SER A 37 -14.36 -4.02 8.14
N CYS A 38 -14.48 -3.70 6.86
CA CYS A 38 -13.38 -3.81 5.93
C CYS A 38 -13.45 -2.75 4.83
N ALA A 39 -12.30 -2.55 4.18
CA ALA A 39 -12.13 -1.70 3.02
C ALA A 39 -11.70 -2.53 1.81
N THR A 40 -12.03 -2.06 0.63
CA THR A 40 -11.50 -2.58 -0.62
C THR A 40 -10.59 -1.58 -1.30
N GLY A 41 -9.61 -2.11 -1.99
CA GLY A 41 -8.65 -1.33 -2.76
C GLY A 41 -7.96 -2.17 -3.80
N ARG A 42 -7.00 -1.57 -4.49
CA ARG A 42 -6.20 -2.24 -5.51
C ARG A 42 -4.74 -1.91 -5.31
N LEU A 43 -3.93 -2.95 -5.33
CA LEU A 43 -2.50 -2.84 -5.51
C LEU A 43 -2.23 -2.83 -7.02
N ILE A 44 -1.57 -1.80 -7.50
CA ILE A 44 -1.31 -1.59 -8.92
C ILE A 44 0.19 -1.73 -9.14
N LEU A 45 0.58 -2.73 -9.93
CA LEU A 45 1.94 -2.96 -10.37
C LEU A 45 2.07 -2.48 -11.81
N GLN A 46 3.00 -1.57 -12.08
CA GLN A 46 3.22 -1.02 -13.41
C GLN A 46 4.68 -1.13 -13.82
N ASN A 47 4.91 -1.58 -15.04
CA ASN A 47 6.25 -1.53 -15.64
C ASN A 47 6.52 -0.15 -16.23
N ARG A 48 7.36 0.62 -15.58
CA ARG A 48 7.87 1.92 -16.05
C ARG A 48 9.28 1.83 -16.64
N GLY A 49 9.86 0.65 -16.64
CA GLY A 49 11.16 0.38 -17.25
C GLY A 49 11.04 0.17 -18.75
N HIS A 50 12.19 0.09 -19.40
CA HIS A 50 12.28 -0.11 -20.85
C HIS A 50 12.23 -1.59 -21.26
N SER A 51 12.48 -2.51 -20.33
CA SER A 51 12.48 -3.94 -20.59
C SER A 51 11.23 -4.61 -20.02
N PRO A 52 10.70 -5.64 -20.67
CA PRO A 52 9.60 -6.42 -20.13
C PRO A 52 9.96 -7.00 -18.74
N LEU A 53 8.99 -6.99 -17.83
CA LEU A 53 9.10 -7.63 -16.52
C LEU A 53 8.34 -8.95 -16.53
N THR A 54 8.98 -9.99 -16.02
CA THR A 54 8.40 -11.32 -15.88
C THR A 54 8.44 -11.76 -14.42
N ASP A 55 7.71 -12.80 -14.10
CA ASP A 55 7.51 -13.35 -12.76
C ASP A 55 8.59 -14.34 -12.31
N GLY A 56 9.78 -14.27 -12.82
CA GLY A 56 10.81 -15.25 -12.49
C GLY A 56 11.48 -15.00 -11.14
N GLY A 57 11.14 -15.80 -10.11
CA GLY A 57 11.93 -15.93 -8.88
C GLY A 57 11.99 -14.69 -7.99
N TRP A 58 10.98 -13.82 -7.99
CA TRP A 58 10.92 -12.68 -7.08
C TRP A 58 9.68 -12.72 -6.18
N LYS A 59 9.81 -12.08 -5.05
CA LYS A 59 8.74 -11.87 -4.07
C LYS A 59 8.67 -10.39 -3.72
N LEU A 60 7.46 -9.88 -3.61
CA LEU A 60 7.20 -8.50 -3.19
C LEU A 60 6.85 -8.50 -1.71
N TYR A 61 7.55 -7.68 -0.96
CA TYR A 61 7.28 -7.44 0.46
C TYR A 61 6.67 -6.07 0.66
N LEU A 62 5.66 -6.02 1.48
CA LEU A 62 4.92 -4.81 1.79
C LEU A 62 4.49 -4.79 3.25
N HIS A 63 4.34 -3.61 3.79
CA HIS A 63 3.84 -3.39 5.14
C HIS A 63 2.40 -2.88 5.07
N SER A 64 1.56 -3.33 5.99
CA SER A 64 0.22 -2.80 6.17
C SER A 64 -0.15 -2.78 7.64
N ILE A 65 -0.48 -1.62 8.18
CA ILE A 65 -0.99 -1.50 9.55
C ILE A 65 -2.41 -2.06 9.69
N ARG A 66 -3.12 -2.21 8.56
CA ARG A 66 -4.39 -2.90 8.50
C ARG A 66 -4.18 -4.31 7.98
N ARG A 67 -4.78 -5.29 8.63
CA ARG A 67 -4.67 -6.66 8.15
C ARG A 67 -5.17 -6.77 6.71
N LEU A 68 -4.34 -7.27 5.83
CA LEU A 68 -4.76 -7.66 4.49
C LEU A 68 -5.41 -9.03 4.58
N LEU A 69 -6.70 -9.07 4.30
CA LEU A 69 -7.52 -10.27 4.48
C LEU A 69 -7.50 -11.15 3.23
N ARG A 70 -7.43 -10.53 2.06
CA ARG A 70 -7.51 -11.25 0.78
C ARG A 70 -6.92 -10.43 -0.37
N ILE A 71 -6.29 -11.11 -1.31
CA ILE A 71 -5.98 -10.62 -2.65
C ILE A 71 -6.86 -11.36 -3.65
N ASP A 72 -7.65 -10.64 -4.43
CA ASP A 72 -8.59 -11.19 -5.40
C ASP A 72 -8.01 -11.20 -6.82
N ARG A 73 -6.83 -11.81 -6.96
CA ARG A 73 -6.18 -12.00 -8.25
C ARG A 73 -5.61 -13.40 -8.37
N PRO A 74 -6.13 -14.25 -9.27
CA PRO A 74 -5.53 -15.56 -9.54
C PRO A 74 -4.05 -15.42 -9.93
N GLY A 75 -3.24 -16.37 -9.49
CA GLY A 75 -1.81 -16.37 -9.76
C GLY A 75 -0.95 -15.54 -8.79
N PHE A 76 -1.53 -14.98 -7.75
CA PHE A 76 -0.79 -14.34 -6.67
C PHE A 76 -1.14 -14.99 -5.34
N THR A 77 -0.13 -15.19 -4.51
CA THR A 77 -0.30 -15.67 -3.14
C THR A 77 0.13 -14.58 -2.17
N LEU A 78 -0.78 -14.21 -1.27
CA LEU A 78 -0.50 -13.29 -0.17
C LEU A 78 -0.25 -14.11 1.10
N ARG A 79 0.86 -13.85 1.79
CA ARG A 79 1.20 -14.47 3.05
C ARG A 79 1.51 -13.42 4.10
N HIS A 80 0.82 -13.45 5.22
CA HIS A 80 1.19 -12.68 6.40
C HIS A 80 2.40 -13.32 7.07
N LEU A 81 3.45 -12.56 7.32
CA LEU A 81 4.67 -13.05 7.91
C LEU A 81 4.73 -12.77 9.41
N THR A 82 4.70 -11.52 9.78
CA THR A 82 4.75 -11.08 11.17
C THR A 82 4.39 -9.60 11.28
N GLY A 83 3.71 -9.20 12.35
CA GLY A 83 3.34 -7.81 12.56
C GLY A 83 2.56 -7.23 11.37
N ASP A 84 3.11 -6.22 10.73
CA ASP A 84 2.56 -5.56 9.56
C ASP A 84 3.16 -6.04 8.22
N LEU A 85 4.07 -7.02 8.25
CA LEU A 85 4.80 -7.50 7.09
C LEU A 85 4.07 -8.61 6.34
N TYR A 86 3.92 -8.42 5.05
CA TYR A 86 3.31 -9.37 4.11
C TYR A 86 4.25 -9.70 2.97
N GLU A 87 4.12 -10.91 2.46
CA GLU A 87 4.79 -11.40 1.27
C GLU A 87 3.76 -11.67 0.18
N LEU A 88 3.96 -11.08 -0.98
CA LEU A 88 3.17 -11.34 -2.19
C LEU A 88 4.05 -12.03 -3.22
N THR A 89 3.66 -13.23 -3.61
CA THR A 89 4.41 -14.07 -4.54
C THR A 89 3.59 -14.30 -5.81
N PRO A 90 4.09 -13.90 -6.99
CA PRO A 90 3.47 -14.29 -8.25
C PRO A 90 3.77 -15.75 -8.55
N GLN A 91 2.77 -16.47 -9.05
CA GLN A 91 2.97 -17.81 -9.59
C GLN A 91 3.64 -17.71 -10.97
N PRO A 92 4.41 -18.72 -11.37
CA PRO A 92 5.04 -18.75 -12.69
C PRO A 92 4.05 -18.54 -13.83
N GLY A 93 4.38 -17.67 -14.79
CA GLY A 93 3.51 -17.32 -15.91
C GLY A 93 2.46 -16.24 -15.65
N THR A 94 2.36 -15.74 -14.41
CA THR A 94 1.32 -14.77 -14.02
C THR A 94 1.68 -13.34 -14.41
N VAL A 95 2.95 -12.95 -14.26
CA VAL A 95 3.41 -11.59 -14.52
C VAL A 95 4.14 -11.55 -15.85
N ARG A 96 3.58 -10.80 -16.78
CA ARG A 96 4.22 -10.44 -18.04
C ARG A 96 3.78 -9.02 -18.39
N LEU A 97 4.62 -8.06 -18.04
CA LEU A 97 4.35 -6.65 -18.24
C LEU A 97 5.31 -6.07 -19.28
N ALA A 98 4.80 -5.71 -20.43
CA ALA A 98 5.54 -4.87 -21.38
C ALA A 98 5.72 -3.46 -20.80
N GLN A 99 6.53 -2.65 -21.46
CA GLN A 99 6.72 -1.26 -21.05
C GLN A 99 5.36 -0.52 -20.99
N GLY A 100 5.10 0.15 -19.87
CA GLY A 100 3.87 0.90 -19.63
C GLY A 100 2.69 0.06 -19.16
N GLU A 101 2.74 -1.26 -19.32
CA GLU A 101 1.66 -2.13 -18.87
C GLU A 101 1.55 -2.19 -17.36
N ARG A 102 0.33 -2.44 -16.89
CA ARG A 102 0.01 -2.58 -15.48
C ARG A 102 -0.92 -3.76 -15.24
N ILE A 103 -0.82 -4.30 -14.03
CA ILE A 103 -1.80 -5.24 -13.47
C ILE A 103 -2.35 -4.66 -12.18
N GLU A 104 -3.61 -4.97 -11.90
CA GLU A 104 -4.29 -4.56 -10.70
C GLU A 104 -4.64 -5.80 -9.88
N LEU A 105 -4.32 -5.74 -8.59
CA LEU A 105 -4.61 -6.78 -7.62
C LEU A 105 -5.62 -6.23 -6.62
N PRO A 106 -6.92 -6.51 -6.80
CA PRO A 106 -7.92 -6.14 -5.81
C PRO A 106 -7.62 -6.79 -4.47
N PHE A 107 -7.76 -6.03 -3.40
CA PHE A 107 -7.57 -6.55 -2.05
C PHE A 107 -8.71 -6.14 -1.11
N VAL A 108 -8.85 -6.89 -0.04
CA VAL A 108 -9.67 -6.53 1.11
C VAL A 108 -8.76 -6.34 2.31
N ALA A 109 -8.89 -5.20 2.97
CA ALA A 109 -8.19 -4.89 4.20
C ALA A 109 -9.19 -4.69 5.35
N GLU A 110 -8.77 -5.03 6.57
CA GLU A 110 -9.57 -4.82 7.77
C GLU A 110 -9.75 -3.33 8.07
N TYR A 111 -10.91 -2.97 8.60
CA TYR A 111 -11.30 -1.59 8.93
C TYR A 111 -11.32 -0.67 7.70
N TRP A 112 -10.76 0.52 7.83
CA TRP A 112 -10.68 1.55 6.80
C TRP A 112 -9.25 2.02 6.57
N LEU A 113 -8.98 2.47 5.38
CA LEU A 113 -7.70 3.02 4.95
C LEU A 113 -7.82 4.54 4.88
N ARG A 114 -7.10 5.26 5.74
CA ARG A 114 -7.20 6.71 5.84
C ARG A 114 -6.04 7.43 5.17
N ARG A 115 -4.89 6.77 5.12
CA ARG A 115 -3.67 7.28 4.48
C ARG A 115 -3.11 6.24 3.54
N TYR A 116 -2.44 6.68 2.50
CA TYR A 116 -1.76 5.75 1.60
C TYR A 116 -0.64 4.99 2.30
N SER A 117 -0.02 5.57 3.34
CA SER A 117 0.95 4.88 4.19
C SER A 117 0.36 3.81 5.12
N ASP A 118 -0.96 3.70 5.23
CA ASP A 118 -1.60 2.60 5.97
C ASP A 118 -1.38 1.25 5.27
N VAL A 119 -1.18 1.28 3.97
CA VAL A 119 -0.86 0.11 3.15
C VAL A 119 0.35 0.43 2.29
N ILE A 120 1.32 -0.48 2.30
CA ILE A 120 2.49 -0.49 1.41
C ILE A 120 3.40 0.75 1.51
N PRO A 121 3.78 1.20 2.69
CA PRO A 121 4.91 2.10 2.75
C PRO A 121 6.18 1.35 2.34
N ARG A 122 6.92 1.90 1.38
CA ARG A 122 8.25 1.41 0.96
C ARG A 122 8.30 -0.09 0.62
N PRO A 123 7.53 -0.56 -0.38
CA PRO A 123 7.58 -1.94 -0.81
C PRO A 123 8.98 -2.27 -1.34
N TYR A 124 9.41 -3.49 -1.13
CA TYR A 124 10.68 -3.98 -1.66
C TYR A 124 10.53 -5.35 -2.28
N VAL A 125 11.42 -5.66 -3.19
CA VAL A 125 11.45 -6.95 -3.86
C VAL A 125 12.69 -7.72 -3.46
N VAL A 126 12.53 -9.02 -3.30
CA VAL A 126 13.63 -9.97 -3.13
C VAL A 126 13.62 -10.92 -4.31
N VAL A 127 14.77 -11.05 -4.94
CA VAL A 127 15.04 -12.04 -6.00
C VAL A 127 15.99 -13.08 -5.43
N ASP A 128 15.76 -14.34 -5.71
CA ASP A 128 16.60 -15.42 -5.19
C ASP A 128 18.08 -15.16 -5.49
N GLY A 129 18.90 -15.21 -4.44
CA GLY A 129 20.35 -14.96 -4.50
C GLY A 129 20.76 -13.49 -4.67
N ALA A 130 19.83 -12.54 -4.61
CA ALA A 130 20.13 -11.11 -4.69
C ALA A 130 19.77 -10.36 -3.40
N ALA A 131 20.39 -9.21 -3.20
CA ALA A 131 20.02 -8.32 -2.11
C ALA A 131 18.61 -7.74 -2.33
N PRO A 132 17.84 -7.46 -1.25
CA PRO A 132 16.57 -6.77 -1.34
C PRO A 132 16.70 -5.42 -2.06
N ALA A 133 15.72 -5.10 -2.90
CA ALA A 133 15.69 -3.85 -3.64
C ALA A 133 14.39 -3.10 -3.39
N VAL A 134 14.49 -1.87 -2.90
CA VAL A 134 13.33 -1.00 -2.66
C VAL A 134 12.73 -0.58 -4.00
N LEU A 135 11.43 -0.71 -4.12
CA LEU A 135 10.70 -0.36 -5.33
C LEU A 135 10.27 1.11 -5.31
N ARG A 136 10.05 1.62 -6.51
CA ARG A 136 9.40 2.91 -6.67
C ARG A 136 7.94 2.81 -6.25
N TYR A 137 7.53 3.70 -5.37
CA TYR A 137 6.13 3.89 -4.99
C TYR A 137 5.66 5.22 -5.58
N ASP A 138 4.60 5.18 -6.36
CA ASP A 138 4.02 6.41 -6.90
C ASP A 138 3.32 7.19 -5.81
N ASP A 139 3.46 8.49 -5.83
CA ASP A 139 2.98 9.43 -4.82
C ASP A 139 3.74 9.36 -3.48
N THR A 140 4.98 8.84 -3.48
CA THR A 140 5.80 8.77 -2.25
C THR A 140 6.31 10.13 -1.78
N ASP A 141 6.20 11.16 -2.55
CA ASP A 141 6.58 12.51 -2.12
C ASP A 141 5.72 13.01 -0.97
N ASP A 142 4.55 12.39 -0.77
CA ASP A 142 3.68 12.63 0.38
C ASP A 142 3.09 11.31 0.92
N GLU A 143 3.90 10.53 1.62
CA GLU A 143 3.49 9.28 2.28
C GLU A 143 2.36 9.51 3.31
N LEU A 144 2.18 10.74 3.75
CA LEU A 144 1.18 11.11 4.74
C LEU A 144 -0.11 11.66 4.11
N ARG A 145 -0.19 11.70 2.79
CA ARG A 145 -1.40 12.12 2.10
C ARG A 145 -2.59 11.27 2.52
N TYR A 146 -3.67 11.94 2.88
CA TYR A 146 -4.91 11.25 3.19
C TYR A 146 -5.55 10.69 1.92
N VAL A 147 -6.18 9.53 2.07
CA VAL A 147 -7.06 8.99 1.04
C VAL A 147 -8.22 9.97 0.85
N GLU A 148 -8.50 10.31 -0.39
CA GLU A 148 -9.63 11.17 -0.71
C GLU A 148 -10.94 10.54 -0.25
N THR A 149 -11.87 11.37 0.21
CA THR A 149 -13.20 10.90 0.57
C THR A 149 -13.89 10.36 -0.68
N LEU A 150 -14.26 9.09 -0.62
CA LEU A 150 -14.98 8.47 -1.72
C LEU A 150 -16.47 8.85 -1.67
N PRO A 151 -17.15 8.97 -2.82
CA PRO A 151 -18.57 9.33 -2.86
C PRO A 151 -19.46 8.41 -2.00
N ALA A 152 -19.11 7.14 -1.87
CA ALA A 152 -19.81 6.18 -1.02
C ALA A 152 -19.62 6.49 0.47
N ASP A 153 -18.51 7.04 0.87
CA ASP A 153 -18.25 7.42 2.27
C ASP A 153 -19.12 8.60 2.70
N ALA A 154 -19.45 9.49 1.78
CA ALA A 154 -20.33 10.62 2.03
C ALA A 154 -21.78 10.19 2.26
N GLN A 155 -22.18 9.02 1.75
CA GLN A 155 -23.56 8.52 1.83
C GLN A 155 -23.84 7.70 3.11
N ASN A 156 -22.78 7.16 3.74
CA ASN A 156 -22.90 6.26 4.89
C ASN A 156 -22.59 6.93 6.24
N ASN A 157 -22.65 8.24 6.31
CA ASN A 157 -22.57 8.94 7.58
C ASN A 157 -23.79 8.61 8.42
N SER A 158 -23.63 7.72 9.40
CA SER A 158 -24.64 7.52 10.44
C SER A 158 -24.96 8.87 11.08
N PRO A 159 -26.23 9.15 11.39
CA PRO A 159 -26.62 10.37 12.10
C PRO A 159 -25.92 10.41 13.47
N GLY A 160 -24.86 11.13 13.60
CA GLY A 160 -23.99 11.17 14.78
C GLY A 160 -22.50 11.25 14.47
N ASN A 161 -22.09 10.80 13.28
CA ASN A 161 -20.73 10.95 12.76
C ASN A 161 -20.74 11.83 11.50
N ALA A 162 -21.39 12.97 11.54
CA ALA A 162 -21.13 13.98 10.52
C ALA A 162 -19.61 14.22 10.50
N PRO A 163 -18.94 14.13 9.33
CA PRO A 163 -17.55 14.53 9.26
C PRO A 163 -17.49 15.95 9.84
N PRO A 164 -16.45 16.26 10.63
CA PRO A 164 -16.24 17.65 11.02
C PRO A 164 -16.30 18.47 9.75
N ALA A 165 -17.12 19.52 9.75
CA ALA A 165 -17.32 20.40 8.60
C ALA A 165 -15.98 20.60 7.93
N ALA A 166 -15.90 20.30 6.63
CA ALA A 166 -14.68 20.15 5.87
C ALA A 166 -13.62 21.09 6.42
N ALA A 167 -12.62 20.51 7.07
CA ALA A 167 -11.56 21.31 7.68
C ALA A 167 -11.04 22.19 6.54
N GLN A 168 -11.27 23.48 6.66
CA GLN A 168 -10.69 24.45 5.73
C GLN A 168 -9.22 24.07 5.65
N PRO A 169 -8.62 24.02 4.46
CA PRO A 169 -7.23 23.69 4.33
C PRO A 169 -6.49 24.58 5.32
N VAL A 170 -5.96 23.96 6.36
CA VAL A 170 -5.13 24.67 7.33
C VAL A 170 -3.97 25.15 6.49
N ALA A 171 -3.96 26.46 6.20
CA ALA A 171 -2.87 27.09 5.50
C ALA A 171 -1.61 26.51 6.13
N ASN A 172 -0.74 25.93 5.31
CA ASN A 172 0.49 25.26 5.72
C ASN A 172 1.23 26.19 6.68
N ARG A 173 0.95 26.02 7.97
CA ARG A 173 1.72 26.65 9.01
C ARG A 173 3.02 25.88 8.97
N ALA A 174 4.03 26.48 8.35
CA ALA A 174 5.36 25.91 8.31
C ALA A 174 5.67 25.37 9.70
N LEU A 175 5.80 24.05 9.81
CA LEU A 175 6.24 23.44 11.06
C LEU A 175 7.55 24.14 11.42
N PRO A 176 7.72 24.64 12.65
CA PRO A 176 8.96 25.25 13.05
C PRO A 176 10.06 24.23 12.76
N SER A 177 11.03 24.64 11.95
CA SER A 177 12.17 23.79 11.60
C SER A 177 12.74 23.23 12.91
N VAL A 178 12.69 21.90 13.03
CA VAL A 178 13.34 21.22 14.14
C VAL A 178 14.83 21.57 14.02
N LYS A 179 15.28 22.49 14.83
CA LYS A 179 16.72 22.78 14.95
C LYS A 179 17.36 21.45 15.35
N ARG A 180 18.20 20.91 14.45
CA ARG A 180 19.05 19.77 14.80
C ARG A 180 19.73 20.12 16.12
N GLN A 181 19.40 19.41 17.18
CA GLN A 181 20.18 19.45 18.40
C GLN A 181 21.60 19.06 18.02
N ARG A 182 22.52 19.99 18.11
CA ARG A 182 23.94 19.66 18.04
C ARG A 182 24.19 18.58 19.10
N ALA A 183 24.76 17.48 18.65
CA ALA A 183 25.33 16.51 19.58
C ALA A 183 26.22 17.26 20.55
N LEU A 184 25.98 17.08 21.83
CA LEU A 184 26.85 17.62 22.86
C LEU A 184 28.28 17.04 22.67
N PRO A 185 29.32 17.86 22.55
CA PRO A 185 30.66 17.33 22.49
C PRO A 185 31.04 16.84 23.86
N GLY A 186 31.45 15.60 23.98
CA GLY A 186 32.16 15.08 25.12
C GLY A 186 31.28 14.29 26.11
N ALA A 187 31.27 13.00 25.95
CA ALA A 187 31.22 12.04 27.03
C ALA A 187 31.68 10.68 26.49
N LEU A 188 32.97 10.50 26.38
CA LEU A 188 33.66 9.21 26.43
C LEU A 188 35.06 9.48 26.94
N ASP A 189 35.24 9.37 28.23
CA ASP A 189 36.45 8.89 28.88
C ASP A 189 36.08 7.62 29.63
#